data_13b1b93b00a619a5d50735565d35a56f
#
_entry.id   13b1b93b00a619a5d50735565d35a56f
#
_cell.length_a   1.000
_cell.length_b   1.000
_cell.length_c   1.000
_cell.angle_alpha   90.00
_cell.angle_beta   90.00
_cell.angle_gamma   90.00
#
_symmetry.space_group_name_H-M   'P 1'
#
loop_
_entity.id
_entity.type
_entity.pdbx_description
1 polymer ?
#
loop_
_entity_poly.entity_id
_entity_poly.type
_entity_poly.pdbx_seq_one_letter_code
_entity_poly.pdbx_strand_id
1 'polypeptide(L)'
;MAQTEAMVTLVMLGTGTPNPDPRRAGSAVAVIDDDRWMLIDCGRAATHRVLEAGLDLSGLDAVFVTHHHSDHVSDLATLATTRWVAGAATPLTVVAPDGPAARYAERCLDAYDDQAFHSQARASAGPRPVISTQSFDASSTVTIVYSSGPWAVGAALVDHHPVAPAVGYLVRHDERRVAISGDTAVCDGMRDLANGADVLVHEALLADAVHPALLEWNASATAVGELARTAGVGRLVLTHAIPAPSSDADRQRYIDDVRSGGYTGPVLVASDLDRIDLSGARNVKEM
;
A
#
# COMPACT_ATOMS: atom_id res chain seq x y z
N MET A 1 -9.05 10.34 32.61
CA MET A 1 -9.29 10.82 31.25
C MET A 1 -9.35 9.59 30.39
N ALA A 2 -10.50 9.32 29.74
CA ALA A 2 -10.57 8.23 28.77
C ALA A 2 -9.65 8.61 27.61
N GLN A 3 -8.63 7.79 27.32
CA GLN A 3 -7.91 7.89 26.07
C GLN A 3 -8.93 7.67 24.95
N THR A 4 -9.14 8.68 24.12
CA THR A 4 -9.83 8.50 22.84
C THR A 4 -8.97 7.51 22.07
N GLU A 5 -9.48 6.30 21.78
CA GLU A 5 -8.79 5.36 20.91
C GLU A 5 -8.53 6.06 19.57
N ALA A 6 -7.27 6.08 19.14
CA ALA A 6 -6.89 6.61 17.84
C ALA A 6 -7.65 5.86 16.73
N MET A 7 -8.30 6.60 15.85
CA MET A 7 -9.18 6.07 14.81
C MET A 7 -8.36 5.85 13.53
N VAL A 8 -7.62 4.74 13.45
CA VAL A 8 -6.90 4.40 12.23
C VAL A 8 -7.88 4.02 11.13
N THR A 9 -7.75 4.68 9.98
CA THR A 9 -8.57 4.43 8.78
C THR A 9 -7.65 4.08 7.60
N LEU A 10 -8.03 3.07 6.82
CA LEU A 10 -7.42 2.83 5.51
C LEU A 10 -8.27 3.45 4.41
N VAL A 11 -7.61 4.00 3.39
CA VAL A 11 -8.26 4.38 2.14
C VAL A 11 -7.55 3.67 0.99
N MET A 12 -8.31 2.91 0.21
CA MET A 12 -7.83 2.22 -0.99
C MET A 12 -7.80 3.23 -2.14
N LEU A 13 -6.72 4.01 -2.25
CA LEU A 13 -6.61 5.08 -3.25
C LEU A 13 -6.51 4.52 -4.67
N GLY A 14 -5.85 3.38 -4.84
CA GLY A 14 -5.71 2.71 -6.10
C GLY A 14 -5.69 1.20 -5.95
N THR A 15 -6.54 0.52 -6.71
CA THR A 15 -6.74 -0.94 -6.67
C THR A 15 -6.46 -1.61 -8.00
N GLY A 16 -5.92 -0.85 -8.96
CA GLY A 16 -5.61 -1.31 -10.31
C GLY A 16 -4.28 -2.03 -10.39
N THR A 17 -4.04 -2.64 -11.54
CA THR A 17 -2.91 -3.49 -11.91
C THR A 17 -2.16 -2.85 -13.09
N PRO A 18 -1.09 -3.46 -13.64
CA PRO A 18 -0.49 -3.00 -14.89
C PRO A 18 -1.48 -2.92 -16.05
N ASN A 19 -2.53 -3.77 -16.04
CA ASN A 19 -3.60 -3.70 -17.05
C ASN A 19 -4.44 -2.44 -16.83
N PRO A 20 -4.55 -1.56 -17.83
CA PRO A 20 -5.26 -0.30 -17.66
C PRO A 20 -6.77 -0.50 -17.51
N ASP A 21 -7.32 0.00 -16.42
CA ASP A 21 -8.77 0.19 -16.22
C ASP A 21 -9.00 1.67 -15.87
N PRO A 22 -9.81 2.42 -16.64
CA PRO A 22 -10.04 3.84 -16.38
C PRO A 22 -10.72 4.13 -15.04
N ARG A 23 -11.30 3.11 -14.40
CA ARG A 23 -11.98 3.23 -13.11
C ARG A 23 -11.01 3.01 -11.93
N ARG A 24 -9.77 2.53 -12.19
CA ARG A 24 -8.81 2.12 -11.17
C ARG A 24 -7.47 2.82 -11.35
N ALA A 25 -7.04 3.52 -10.33
CA ALA A 25 -5.68 4.00 -10.20
C ALA A 25 -4.73 2.81 -9.96
N GLY A 26 -3.45 2.98 -10.22
CA GLY A 26 -2.43 2.00 -9.84
C GLY A 26 -2.34 1.86 -8.32
N SER A 27 -1.63 0.84 -7.85
CA SER A 27 -1.54 0.48 -6.44
C SER A 27 -1.22 1.68 -5.54
N ALA A 28 -2.09 1.96 -4.58
CA ALA A 28 -1.90 3.01 -3.59
C ALA A 28 -2.85 2.81 -2.39
N VAL A 29 -2.30 2.73 -1.18
CA VAL A 29 -3.08 2.57 0.05
C VAL A 29 -2.66 3.63 1.05
N ALA A 30 -3.61 4.47 1.52
CA ALA A 30 -3.37 5.40 2.60
C ALA A 30 -3.73 4.78 3.96
N VAL A 31 -2.86 4.96 4.96
CA VAL A 31 -3.10 4.64 6.36
C VAL A 31 -3.13 5.95 7.14
N ILE A 32 -4.26 6.25 7.78
CA ILE A 32 -4.60 7.59 8.28
C ILE A 32 -4.86 7.53 9.79
N ASP A 33 -4.34 8.50 10.51
CA ASP A 33 -4.67 8.83 11.90
C ASP A 33 -4.88 10.36 11.98
N ASP A 34 -6.12 10.76 12.13
CA ASP A 34 -6.57 12.16 12.10
C ASP A 34 -6.09 12.92 10.84
N ASP A 35 -5.21 13.90 11.01
CA ASP A 35 -4.65 14.73 9.95
C ASP A 35 -3.30 14.21 9.39
N ARG A 36 -2.77 13.13 9.97
CA ARG A 36 -1.50 12.51 9.58
C ARG A 36 -1.74 11.19 8.85
N TRP A 37 -0.97 10.94 7.82
CA TRP A 37 -1.15 9.73 7.03
C TRP A 37 0.13 9.28 6.32
N MET A 38 0.16 8.02 5.99
CA MET A 38 1.21 7.38 5.22
C MET A 38 0.63 6.79 3.95
N LEU A 39 1.44 6.70 2.90
CA LEU A 39 1.06 6.10 1.63
C LEU A 39 1.92 4.87 1.38
N ILE A 40 1.30 3.74 1.06
CA ILE A 40 1.99 2.54 0.58
C ILE A 40 1.70 2.41 -0.91
N ASP A 41 2.78 2.46 -1.69
CA ASP A 41 2.83 2.62 -3.14
C ASP A 41 2.23 3.94 -3.65
N CYS A 42 2.65 4.34 -4.85
CA CYS A 42 2.23 5.57 -5.51
C CYS A 42 2.13 5.31 -7.02
N GLY A 43 1.20 4.44 -7.39
CA GLY A 43 0.97 4.06 -8.77
C GLY A 43 0.22 5.12 -9.58
N ARG A 44 -0.02 4.81 -10.83
CA ARG A 44 -0.68 5.71 -11.80
C ARG A 44 -1.94 6.36 -11.23
N ALA A 45 -2.02 7.70 -11.26
CA ALA A 45 -3.14 8.53 -10.80
C ALA A 45 -3.36 8.51 -9.26
N ALA A 46 -2.43 8.00 -8.45
CA ALA A 46 -2.54 8.01 -7.00
C ALA A 46 -2.69 9.42 -6.44
N THR A 47 -1.95 10.41 -6.95
CA THR A 47 -2.07 11.82 -6.53
C THR A 47 -3.49 12.35 -6.73
N HIS A 48 -4.12 12.02 -7.86
CA HIS A 48 -5.50 12.44 -8.11
C HIS A 48 -6.47 11.84 -7.08
N ARG A 49 -6.30 10.55 -6.77
CA ARG A 49 -7.11 9.86 -5.74
C ARG A 49 -6.87 10.40 -4.33
N VAL A 50 -5.64 10.83 -3.99
CA VAL A 50 -5.35 11.54 -2.74
C VAL A 50 -6.21 12.79 -2.60
N LEU A 51 -6.25 13.62 -3.66
CA LEU A 51 -7.06 14.84 -3.66
C LEU A 51 -8.56 14.54 -3.63
N GLU A 52 -9.01 13.53 -4.36
CA GLU A 52 -10.42 13.10 -4.41
C GLU A 52 -10.88 12.52 -3.06
N ALA A 53 -9.98 11.83 -2.34
CA ALA A 53 -10.22 11.35 -0.98
C ALA A 53 -10.25 12.46 0.07
N GLY A 54 -9.89 13.70 -0.29
CA GLY A 54 -9.84 14.86 0.59
C GLY A 54 -8.66 14.83 1.57
N LEU A 55 -7.59 14.09 1.25
CA LEU A 55 -6.40 14.03 2.11
C LEU A 55 -5.53 15.29 1.93
N ASP A 56 -5.14 15.89 3.05
CA ASP A 56 -4.22 17.03 3.02
C ASP A 56 -2.80 16.54 2.70
N LEU A 57 -2.23 17.08 1.64
CA LEU A 57 -0.86 16.77 1.21
C LEU A 57 0.20 17.17 2.25
N SER A 58 -0.10 18.13 3.12
CA SER A 58 0.81 18.53 4.21
C SER A 58 0.86 17.50 5.35
N GLY A 59 -0.19 16.69 5.52
CA GLY A 59 -0.28 15.62 6.50
C GLY A 59 0.43 14.32 6.09
N LEU A 60 0.95 14.23 4.84
CA LEU A 60 1.67 13.05 4.39
C LEU A 60 3.05 12.95 5.05
N ASP A 61 3.22 11.94 5.89
CA ASP A 61 4.48 11.67 6.61
C ASP A 61 5.53 11.01 5.74
N ALA A 62 5.15 9.95 5.05
CA ALA A 62 6.05 9.19 4.18
C ALA A 62 5.29 8.38 3.13
N VAL A 63 5.98 8.08 2.03
CA VAL A 63 5.57 7.09 1.03
C VAL A 63 6.46 5.86 1.17
N PHE A 64 5.87 4.68 1.20
CA PHE A 64 6.54 3.40 1.26
C PHE A 64 6.36 2.68 -0.07
N VAL A 65 7.45 2.30 -0.71
CA VAL A 65 7.41 1.62 -2.01
C VAL A 65 7.69 0.14 -1.81
N THR A 66 6.78 -0.73 -2.27
CA THR A 66 6.94 -2.19 -2.15
C THR A 66 7.96 -2.73 -3.14
N HIS A 67 7.87 -2.31 -4.40
CA HIS A 67 8.78 -2.68 -5.49
C HIS A 67 8.68 -1.67 -6.64
N HIS A 68 9.46 -1.87 -7.70
CA HIS A 68 9.67 -0.86 -8.75
C HIS A 68 8.78 -0.97 -9.99
N HIS A 69 7.74 -1.80 -10.01
CA HIS A 69 6.80 -1.81 -11.14
C HIS A 69 6.10 -0.45 -11.29
N SER A 70 5.82 -0.09 -12.54
CA SER A 70 5.31 1.25 -12.86
C SER A 70 3.95 1.56 -12.22
N ASP A 71 3.10 0.57 -12.07
CA ASP A 71 1.80 0.71 -11.42
C ASP A 71 1.87 0.84 -9.90
N HIS A 72 3.09 0.77 -9.31
CA HIS A 72 3.38 1.03 -7.90
C HIS A 72 4.15 2.33 -7.66
N VAL A 73 4.82 2.91 -8.67
CA VAL A 73 5.72 4.06 -8.46
C VAL A 73 5.50 5.23 -9.39
N SER A 74 4.75 5.07 -10.50
CA SER A 74 4.76 6.03 -11.62
C SER A 74 4.26 7.43 -11.27
N ASP A 75 3.48 7.61 -10.20
CA ASP A 75 2.92 8.92 -9.82
C ASP A 75 3.76 9.66 -8.76
N LEU A 76 4.87 9.07 -8.32
CA LEU A 76 5.69 9.61 -7.25
C LEU A 76 6.22 11.03 -7.54
N ALA A 77 6.67 11.27 -8.77
CA ALA A 77 7.11 12.60 -9.20
C ALA A 77 5.96 13.61 -9.21
N THR A 78 4.77 13.19 -9.66
CA THR A 78 3.56 14.01 -9.66
C THR A 78 3.17 14.37 -8.23
N LEU A 79 3.17 13.40 -7.31
CA LEU A 79 2.84 13.62 -5.91
C LEU A 79 3.81 14.62 -5.27
N ALA A 80 5.12 14.44 -5.44
CA ALA A 80 6.14 15.33 -4.90
C ALA A 80 5.99 16.76 -5.43
N THR A 81 5.75 16.91 -6.74
CA THR A 81 5.55 18.20 -7.40
C THR A 81 4.25 18.88 -6.94
N THR A 82 3.14 18.11 -6.87
CA THR A 82 1.84 18.64 -6.43
C THR A 82 1.91 19.09 -4.98
N ARG A 83 2.55 18.32 -4.12
CA ARG A 83 2.77 18.66 -2.71
C ARG A 83 3.56 19.96 -2.57
N TRP A 84 4.62 20.11 -3.36
CA TRP A 84 5.43 21.33 -3.40
C TRP A 84 4.62 22.54 -3.90
N VAL A 85 3.84 22.41 -4.99
CA VAL A 85 2.96 23.47 -5.50
C VAL A 85 1.89 23.85 -4.47
N ALA A 86 1.39 22.90 -3.71
CA ALA A 86 0.43 23.12 -2.62
C ALA A 86 1.06 23.83 -1.40
N GLY A 87 2.38 24.06 -1.38
CA GLY A 87 3.06 24.85 -0.36
C GLY A 87 3.72 24.04 0.77
N ALA A 88 3.84 22.71 0.62
CA ALA A 88 4.54 21.89 1.60
C ALA A 88 6.04 22.26 1.62
N ALA A 89 6.51 22.69 2.78
CA ALA A 89 7.88 23.21 2.95
C ALA A 89 8.93 22.11 3.18
N THR A 90 8.49 20.90 3.53
CA THR A 90 9.40 19.79 3.83
C THR A 90 9.56 18.86 2.62
N PRO A 91 10.72 18.23 2.42
CA PRO A 91 10.90 17.16 1.46
C PRO A 91 9.85 16.05 1.62
N LEU A 92 9.47 15.40 0.51
CA LEU A 92 8.69 14.18 0.57
C LEU A 92 9.61 13.02 1.00
N THR A 93 9.34 12.42 2.15
CA THR A 93 10.06 11.22 2.57
C THR A 93 9.56 10.02 1.78
N VAL A 94 10.49 9.26 1.17
CA VAL A 94 10.20 7.99 0.49
C VAL A 94 11.06 6.90 1.09
N VAL A 95 10.42 5.85 1.59
CA VAL A 95 11.06 4.67 2.18
C VAL A 95 10.92 3.51 1.18
N ALA A 96 12.04 2.91 0.79
CA ALA A 96 12.04 1.88 -0.24
C ALA A 96 13.15 0.82 0.01
N PRO A 97 12.97 -0.43 -0.42
CA PRO A 97 14.07 -1.40 -0.39
C PRO A 97 15.22 -0.92 -1.29
N ASP A 98 16.46 -1.13 -0.86
CA ASP A 98 17.64 -0.76 -1.64
C ASP A 98 17.62 -1.47 -3.00
N GLY A 99 17.88 -0.71 -4.06
CA GLY A 99 17.84 -1.22 -5.43
C GLY A 99 17.02 -0.37 -6.38
N PRO A 100 16.27 -0.98 -7.34
CA PRO A 100 15.55 -0.23 -8.37
C PRO A 100 14.49 0.73 -7.83
N ALA A 101 13.77 0.37 -6.75
CA ALA A 101 12.74 1.21 -6.16
C ALA A 101 13.34 2.49 -5.53
N ALA A 102 14.40 2.34 -4.73
CA ALA A 102 15.11 3.48 -4.15
C ALA A 102 15.71 4.38 -5.24
N ARG A 103 16.38 3.80 -6.26
CA ARG A 103 16.91 4.57 -7.39
C ARG A 103 15.84 5.32 -8.18
N TYR A 104 14.64 4.74 -8.32
CA TYR A 104 13.53 5.43 -8.96
C TYR A 104 13.12 6.66 -8.13
N ALA A 105 12.94 6.50 -6.81
CA ALA A 105 12.60 7.60 -5.91
C ALA A 105 13.63 8.73 -5.93
N GLU A 106 14.92 8.40 -5.97
CA GLU A 106 16.03 9.38 -6.04
C GLU A 106 16.03 10.20 -7.34
N ARG A 107 15.57 9.60 -8.44
CA ARG A 107 15.76 10.13 -9.81
C ARG A 107 14.48 10.55 -10.51
N CYS A 108 13.31 10.22 -10.01
CA CYS A 108 12.04 10.49 -10.71
C CYS A 108 11.77 11.98 -10.92
N LEU A 109 12.44 12.87 -10.18
CA LEU A 109 12.39 14.32 -10.36
C LEU A 109 13.44 14.89 -11.36
N ASP A 110 14.40 14.08 -11.80
CA ASP A 110 15.48 14.57 -12.70
C ASP A 110 14.92 15.19 -14.00
N ALA A 111 13.82 14.64 -14.51
CA ALA A 111 13.15 15.13 -15.72
C ALA A 111 12.46 16.50 -15.52
N TYR A 112 12.30 16.96 -14.26
CA TYR A 112 11.63 18.20 -13.91
C TYR A 112 12.61 19.28 -13.44
N ASP A 113 13.90 19.12 -13.69
CA ASP A 113 14.94 20.12 -13.32
C ASP A 113 14.92 21.31 -14.31
N ASP A 114 13.79 22.03 -14.33
CA ASP A 114 13.57 23.22 -15.14
C ASP A 114 13.66 24.46 -14.25
N GLN A 115 14.73 25.24 -14.46
CA GLN A 115 14.97 26.49 -13.70
C GLN A 115 13.83 27.51 -13.91
N ALA A 116 13.22 27.58 -15.10
CA ALA A 116 12.12 28.48 -15.35
C ALA A 116 10.86 28.08 -14.56
N PHE A 117 10.57 26.80 -14.47
CA PHE A 117 9.50 26.27 -13.64
C PHE A 117 9.75 26.53 -12.16
N HIS A 118 10.95 26.26 -11.67
CA HIS A 118 11.32 26.44 -10.28
C HIS A 118 11.37 27.91 -9.87
N SER A 119 11.71 28.84 -10.80
CA SER A 119 11.74 30.27 -10.52
C SER A 119 10.36 30.86 -10.20
N GLN A 120 9.28 30.18 -10.60
CA GLN A 120 7.91 30.54 -10.25
C GLN A 120 7.47 29.99 -8.89
N ALA A 121 8.35 29.22 -8.23
CA ALA A 121 8.07 28.64 -6.93
C ALA A 121 7.67 29.71 -5.93
N ARG A 122 6.65 29.43 -5.15
CA ARG A 122 6.23 30.27 -4.04
C ARG A 122 7.33 30.26 -2.97
N ALA A 123 7.62 31.41 -2.39
CA ALA A 123 8.67 31.57 -1.38
C ALA A 123 8.51 30.60 -0.18
N SER A 124 7.29 30.18 0.13
CA SER A 124 6.99 29.24 1.23
C SER A 124 7.32 27.79 0.93
N ALA A 125 7.39 27.38 -0.34
CA ALA A 125 7.59 25.99 -0.74
C ALA A 125 9.04 25.63 -1.05
N GLY A 126 9.95 26.62 -1.02
CA GLY A 126 11.35 26.45 -1.43
C GLY A 126 11.53 26.46 -2.96
N PRO A 127 12.78 26.35 -3.45
CA PRO A 127 13.11 26.56 -4.85
C PRO A 127 12.66 25.44 -5.80
N ARG A 128 12.47 24.23 -5.31
CA ARG A 128 12.05 23.05 -6.12
C ARG A 128 11.46 21.95 -5.24
N PRO A 129 10.69 21.00 -5.82
CA PRO A 129 10.29 19.80 -5.11
C PRO A 129 11.52 18.95 -4.74
N VAL A 130 11.46 18.30 -3.59
CA VAL A 130 12.55 17.45 -3.08
C VAL A 130 11.94 16.13 -2.56
N ILE A 131 12.55 15.03 -2.95
CA ILE A 131 12.33 13.71 -2.35
C ILE A 131 13.54 13.39 -1.47
N SER A 132 13.27 12.97 -0.23
CA SER A 132 14.27 12.42 0.70
C SER A 132 14.09 10.91 0.74
N THR A 133 14.94 10.19 0.02
CA THR A 133 14.88 8.73 -0.04
C THR A 133 15.60 8.12 1.17
N GLN A 134 14.91 7.21 1.86
CA GLN A 134 15.45 6.36 2.91
C GLN A 134 15.43 4.91 2.39
N SER A 135 16.57 4.43 1.94
CA SER A 135 16.69 3.03 1.50
C SER A 135 17.04 2.12 2.67
N PHE A 136 16.65 0.85 2.58
CA PHE A 136 16.96 -0.17 3.57
C PHE A 136 17.27 -1.52 2.91
N ASP A 137 18.15 -2.28 3.53
CA ASP A 137 18.42 -3.66 3.13
C ASP A 137 17.22 -4.54 3.49
N ALA A 138 16.55 -5.09 2.47
CA ALA A 138 15.40 -5.94 2.68
C ALA A 138 15.81 -7.31 3.26
N SER A 139 15.12 -7.75 4.30
CA SER A 139 15.37 -9.00 5.03
C SER A 139 14.19 -9.96 4.91
N SER A 140 14.45 -11.26 5.02
CA SER A 140 13.39 -12.28 5.10
C SER A 140 12.57 -12.22 6.39
N THR A 141 13.09 -11.56 7.43
CA THR A 141 12.39 -11.34 8.68
C THR A 141 11.87 -9.91 8.78
N VAL A 142 10.74 -9.70 9.46
CA VAL A 142 10.18 -8.37 9.65
C VAL A 142 11.13 -7.49 10.45
N THR A 143 11.65 -6.44 9.82
CA THR A 143 12.52 -5.43 10.45
C THR A 143 11.86 -4.06 10.40
N ILE A 144 12.02 -3.24 11.47
CA ILE A 144 11.50 -1.87 11.48
C ILE A 144 12.35 -1.01 10.56
N VAL A 145 11.71 -0.42 9.56
CA VAL A 145 12.36 0.44 8.54
C VAL A 145 11.99 1.91 8.70
N TYR A 146 10.95 2.22 9.49
CA TYR A 146 10.53 3.58 9.77
C TYR A 146 9.81 3.67 11.12
N SER A 147 9.99 4.81 11.84
CA SER A 147 9.24 5.12 13.05
C SER A 147 9.04 6.64 13.17
N SER A 148 7.83 7.06 13.50
CA SER A 148 7.49 8.48 13.73
C SER A 148 6.28 8.59 14.65
N GLY A 149 6.46 9.16 15.83
CA GLY A 149 5.39 9.24 16.84
C GLY A 149 4.82 7.86 17.19
N PRO A 150 3.50 7.64 17.06
CA PRO A 150 2.86 6.35 17.34
C PRO A 150 3.08 5.29 16.25
N TRP A 151 3.65 5.72 15.10
CA TRP A 151 3.85 4.87 13.95
C TRP A 151 5.13 4.05 14.02
N ALA A 152 5.05 2.77 13.68
CA ALA A 152 6.19 1.93 13.37
C ALA A 152 5.86 1.09 12.13
N VAL A 153 6.74 1.13 11.11
CA VAL A 153 6.57 0.35 9.89
C VAL A 153 7.68 -0.69 9.80
N GLY A 154 7.27 -1.94 9.76
CA GLY A 154 8.13 -3.08 9.48
C GLY A 154 8.04 -3.50 8.03
N ALA A 155 9.12 -4.04 7.48
CA ALA A 155 9.16 -4.62 6.15
C ALA A 155 9.78 -6.02 6.18
N ALA A 156 9.35 -6.88 5.27
CA ALA A 156 9.98 -8.16 4.98
C ALA A 156 9.99 -8.44 3.48
N LEU A 157 10.99 -9.19 3.00
CA LEU A 157 11.03 -9.70 1.63
C LEU A 157 9.80 -10.56 1.36
N VAL A 158 9.22 -10.36 0.17
CA VAL A 158 8.16 -11.18 -0.38
C VAL A 158 8.58 -11.77 -1.73
N ASP A 159 7.82 -12.73 -2.25
CA ASP A 159 8.17 -13.46 -3.45
C ASP A 159 7.40 -12.94 -4.67
N HIS A 160 8.05 -12.07 -5.43
CA HIS A 160 7.53 -11.54 -6.70
C HIS A 160 8.55 -11.72 -7.83
N HIS A 161 9.15 -12.91 -7.91
CA HIS A 161 10.16 -13.22 -8.92
C HIS A 161 9.66 -12.96 -10.35
N PRO A 162 10.47 -12.37 -11.28
CA PRO A 162 11.91 -12.04 -11.14
C PRO A 162 12.19 -10.64 -10.55
N VAL A 163 11.17 -9.93 -10.08
CA VAL A 163 11.32 -8.60 -9.47
C VAL A 163 11.95 -8.73 -8.09
N ALA A 164 13.13 -8.14 -7.90
CA ALA A 164 13.85 -8.18 -6.63
C ALA A 164 14.65 -6.87 -6.43
N PRO A 165 14.65 -6.35 -5.19
CA PRO A 165 13.82 -6.77 -4.07
C PRO A 165 12.35 -6.37 -4.26
N ALA A 166 11.46 -7.19 -3.69
CA ALA A 166 10.06 -6.86 -3.44
C ALA A 166 9.77 -7.08 -1.95
N VAL A 167 9.02 -6.18 -1.33
CA VAL A 167 8.71 -6.22 0.10
C VAL A 167 7.23 -6.00 0.36
N GLY A 168 6.72 -6.63 1.42
CA GLY A 168 5.47 -6.23 2.06
C GLY A 168 5.76 -5.36 3.28
N TYR A 169 4.74 -4.67 3.77
CA TYR A 169 4.83 -3.80 4.94
C TYR A 169 3.85 -4.21 6.04
N LEU A 170 4.28 -4.02 7.29
CA LEU A 170 3.43 -4.09 8.48
C LEU A 170 3.43 -2.71 9.13
N VAL A 171 2.35 -1.97 8.93
CA VAL A 171 2.12 -0.69 9.60
C VAL A 171 1.52 -0.96 10.98
N ARG A 172 2.16 -0.42 12.01
CA ARG A 172 1.69 -0.45 13.39
C ARG A 172 1.39 0.96 13.85
N HIS A 173 0.27 1.11 14.52
CA HIS A 173 -0.13 2.33 15.20
C HIS A 173 -0.74 1.92 16.54
N ASP A 174 -0.04 2.20 17.63
CA ASP A 174 -0.36 1.63 18.94
C ASP A 174 -0.54 0.11 18.86
N GLU A 175 -1.70 -0.41 19.24
CA GLU A 175 -2.03 -1.84 19.17
C GLU A 175 -2.56 -2.29 17.80
N ARG A 176 -2.80 -1.37 16.86
CA ARG A 176 -3.33 -1.68 15.53
C ARG A 176 -2.23 -2.16 14.58
N ARG A 177 -2.59 -3.14 13.76
CA ARG A 177 -1.65 -3.83 12.85
C ARG A 177 -2.28 -3.97 11.47
N VAL A 178 -1.69 -3.34 10.48
CA VAL A 178 -2.12 -3.43 9.07
C VAL A 178 -0.99 -4.03 8.26
N ALA A 179 -1.20 -5.21 7.70
CA ALA A 179 -0.27 -5.83 6.77
C ALA A 179 -0.68 -5.51 5.33
N ILE A 180 0.29 -5.15 4.48
CA ILE A 180 0.08 -4.81 3.07
C ILE A 180 1.10 -5.57 2.25
N SER A 181 0.62 -6.39 1.30
CA SER A 181 1.47 -7.37 0.62
C SER A 181 2.40 -6.77 -0.44
N GLY A 182 1.97 -5.71 -1.15
CA GLY A 182 2.48 -5.48 -2.50
C GLY A 182 2.08 -6.63 -3.42
N ASP A 183 2.86 -6.87 -4.48
CA ASP A 183 2.68 -8.03 -5.36
C ASP A 183 3.53 -9.20 -4.86
N THR A 184 2.93 -10.38 -4.68
CA THR A 184 3.63 -11.54 -4.12
C THR A 184 2.85 -12.84 -4.22
N ALA A 185 3.53 -13.95 -4.45
CA ALA A 185 3.03 -15.25 -4.05
C ALA A 185 2.98 -15.37 -2.51
N VAL A 186 2.23 -16.33 -1.97
CA VAL A 186 2.21 -16.58 -0.52
C VAL A 186 3.56 -17.20 -0.09
N CYS A 187 4.33 -16.43 0.66
CA CYS A 187 5.67 -16.79 1.14
C CYS A 187 5.80 -16.60 2.65
N ASP A 188 6.94 -17.01 3.22
CA ASP A 188 7.17 -16.91 4.67
C ASP A 188 7.19 -15.46 5.17
N GLY A 189 7.83 -14.54 4.42
CA GLY A 189 7.81 -13.12 4.76
C GLY A 189 6.39 -12.55 4.84
N MET A 190 5.51 -12.97 3.92
CA MET A 190 4.12 -12.53 3.95
C MET A 190 3.34 -13.15 5.12
N ARG A 191 3.64 -14.41 5.49
CA ARG A 191 3.07 -15.05 6.69
C ARG A 191 3.45 -14.30 7.96
N ASP A 192 4.72 -13.91 8.09
CA ASP A 192 5.21 -13.16 9.24
C ASP A 192 4.57 -11.77 9.35
N LEU A 193 4.43 -11.06 8.22
CA LEU A 193 3.76 -9.75 8.17
C LEU A 193 2.28 -9.86 8.56
N ALA A 194 1.57 -10.87 8.04
CA ALA A 194 0.15 -11.08 8.25
C ALA A 194 -0.20 -11.59 9.65
N ASN A 195 0.76 -12.17 10.38
CA ASN A 195 0.52 -12.83 11.67
C ASN A 195 -0.15 -11.92 12.69
N GLY A 196 -1.41 -12.21 13.03
CA GLY A 196 -2.23 -11.43 13.95
C GLY A 196 -2.54 -10.01 13.49
N ALA A 197 -2.54 -9.74 12.18
CA ALA A 197 -2.93 -8.43 11.65
C ALA A 197 -4.43 -8.18 11.85
N ASP A 198 -4.79 -6.95 12.26
CA ASP A 198 -6.20 -6.53 12.32
C ASP A 198 -6.78 -6.45 10.90
N VAL A 199 -5.98 -5.98 9.94
CA VAL A 199 -6.32 -5.97 8.52
C VAL A 199 -5.14 -6.48 7.69
N LEU A 200 -5.42 -7.36 6.76
CA LEU A 200 -4.52 -7.75 5.68
C LEU A 200 -5.05 -7.19 4.37
N VAL A 201 -4.28 -6.31 3.73
CA VAL A 201 -4.47 -5.87 2.34
C VAL A 201 -3.58 -6.72 1.46
N HIS A 202 -4.16 -7.48 0.53
CA HIS A 202 -3.40 -8.42 -0.31
C HIS A 202 -3.88 -8.40 -1.74
N GLU A 203 -2.96 -8.53 -2.70
CA GLU A 203 -3.30 -8.83 -4.08
C GLU A 203 -4.05 -10.16 -4.21
N ALA A 204 -4.79 -10.36 -5.27
CA ALA A 204 -5.44 -11.65 -5.50
C ALA A 204 -5.75 -11.92 -6.97
N LEU A 205 -5.52 -13.18 -7.39
CA LEU A 205 -5.87 -13.67 -8.71
C LEU A 205 -6.98 -14.71 -8.63
N LEU A 206 -7.90 -14.72 -9.62
CA LEU A 206 -8.78 -15.86 -9.87
C LEU A 206 -8.00 -16.90 -10.69
N ALA A 207 -7.60 -18.00 -10.06
CA ALA A 207 -6.70 -18.99 -10.65
C ALA A 207 -7.24 -19.62 -11.94
N ASP A 208 -8.56 -19.74 -12.07
CA ASP A 208 -9.25 -20.29 -13.26
C ASP A 208 -9.41 -19.27 -14.40
N ALA A 209 -9.12 -17.99 -14.15
CA ALA A 209 -9.32 -16.90 -15.10
C ALA A 209 -8.01 -16.26 -15.59
N VAL A 210 -6.84 -16.76 -15.13
CA VAL A 210 -5.52 -16.23 -15.49
C VAL A 210 -4.63 -17.32 -16.09
N HIS A 211 -3.57 -16.90 -16.80
CA HIS A 211 -2.55 -17.84 -17.24
C HIS A 211 -1.81 -18.44 -16.03
N PRO A 212 -1.63 -19.79 -15.94
CA PRO A 212 -1.02 -20.44 -14.77
C PRO A 212 0.33 -19.88 -14.35
N ALA A 213 1.15 -19.42 -15.30
CA ALA A 213 2.44 -18.80 -14.99
C ALA A 213 2.34 -17.58 -14.06
N LEU A 214 1.22 -16.82 -14.05
CA LEU A 214 1.05 -15.71 -13.13
C LEU A 214 1.00 -16.15 -11.67
N LEU A 215 0.60 -17.39 -11.41
CA LEU A 215 0.53 -17.95 -10.05
C LEU A 215 1.90 -18.36 -9.49
N GLU A 216 2.96 -18.27 -10.30
CA GLU A 216 4.32 -18.51 -9.84
C GLU A 216 4.86 -17.37 -8.97
N TRP A 217 4.34 -16.14 -9.16
CA TRP A 217 4.79 -14.93 -8.45
C TRP A 217 3.67 -14.01 -7.96
N ASN A 218 2.43 -14.47 -8.03
CA ASN A 218 1.26 -13.80 -7.47
C ASN A 218 0.38 -14.82 -6.76
N ALA A 219 -0.46 -14.36 -5.83
CA ALA A 219 -1.29 -15.24 -5.02
C ALA A 219 -2.69 -15.43 -5.60
N SER A 220 -3.18 -16.69 -5.65
CA SER A 220 -4.61 -16.92 -5.88
C SER A 220 -5.45 -16.48 -4.67
N ALA A 221 -6.70 -16.09 -4.91
CA ALA A 221 -7.64 -15.72 -3.84
C ALA A 221 -7.82 -16.85 -2.82
N THR A 222 -7.78 -18.12 -3.27
CA THR A 222 -7.82 -19.29 -2.38
C THR A 222 -6.60 -19.34 -1.45
N ALA A 223 -5.38 -19.15 -1.99
CA ALA A 223 -4.15 -19.13 -1.20
C ALA A 223 -4.12 -17.97 -0.21
N VAL A 224 -4.63 -16.78 -0.60
CA VAL A 224 -4.78 -15.63 0.28
C VAL A 224 -5.78 -15.92 1.41
N GLY A 225 -6.86 -16.63 1.12
CA GLY A 225 -7.81 -17.10 2.13
C GLY A 225 -7.18 -18.05 3.15
N GLU A 226 -6.35 -18.99 2.70
CA GLU A 226 -5.59 -19.87 3.59
C GLU A 226 -4.58 -19.10 4.45
N LEU A 227 -3.85 -18.16 3.85
CA LEU A 227 -2.94 -17.26 4.57
C LEU A 227 -3.69 -16.48 5.66
N ALA A 228 -4.79 -15.81 5.32
CA ALA A 228 -5.57 -15.02 6.26
C ALA A 228 -6.11 -15.86 7.43
N ARG A 229 -6.55 -17.09 7.16
CA ARG A 229 -7.01 -18.04 8.18
C ARG A 229 -5.87 -18.47 9.11
N THR A 230 -4.74 -18.89 8.56
CA THR A 230 -3.61 -19.42 9.33
C THR A 230 -2.89 -18.35 10.12
N ALA A 231 -2.83 -17.12 9.60
CA ALA A 231 -2.25 -15.95 10.27
C ALA A 231 -3.19 -15.29 11.30
N GLY A 232 -4.45 -15.75 11.42
CA GLY A 232 -5.40 -15.17 12.36
C GLY A 232 -5.78 -13.72 12.04
N VAL A 233 -5.90 -13.40 10.74
CA VAL A 233 -6.24 -12.05 10.25
C VAL A 233 -7.66 -11.66 10.68
N GLY A 234 -7.84 -10.44 11.18
CA GLY A 234 -9.14 -9.92 11.62
C GLY A 234 -10.08 -9.60 10.44
N ARG A 235 -9.55 -8.95 9.40
CA ARG A 235 -10.28 -8.58 8.16
C ARG A 235 -9.34 -8.72 6.96
N LEU A 236 -9.84 -9.28 5.87
CA LEU A 236 -9.13 -9.37 4.59
C LEU A 236 -9.67 -8.34 3.60
N VAL A 237 -8.76 -7.60 2.97
CA VAL A 237 -9.05 -6.65 1.88
C VAL A 237 -8.27 -7.10 0.66
N LEU A 238 -8.98 -7.49 -0.40
CA LEU A 238 -8.36 -7.86 -1.67
C LEU A 238 -8.22 -6.62 -2.56
N THR A 239 -7.04 -6.43 -3.10
CA THR A 239 -6.69 -5.35 -4.03
C THR A 239 -5.94 -5.93 -5.23
N HIS A 240 -5.53 -5.11 -6.20
CA HIS A 240 -4.72 -5.55 -7.34
C HIS A 240 -5.28 -6.84 -7.99
N ALA A 241 -6.62 -6.88 -8.12
CA ALA A 241 -7.35 -8.09 -8.50
C ALA A 241 -7.23 -8.38 -10.01
N ILE A 242 -6.85 -9.61 -10.37
CA ILE A 242 -6.75 -10.06 -11.77
C ILE A 242 -7.61 -11.30 -11.99
N PRO A 243 -8.62 -11.23 -12.91
CA PRO A 243 -9.07 -10.04 -13.66
C PRO A 243 -9.73 -9.00 -12.74
N ALA A 244 -9.66 -7.73 -13.12
CA ALA A 244 -10.31 -6.67 -12.35
C ALA A 244 -11.83 -6.90 -12.28
N PRO A 245 -12.44 -6.95 -11.08
CA PRO A 245 -13.87 -7.18 -10.96
C PRO A 245 -14.67 -5.99 -11.53
N SER A 246 -15.66 -6.30 -12.37
CA SER A 246 -16.52 -5.33 -13.04
C SER A 246 -17.95 -5.33 -12.52
N SER A 247 -18.32 -6.35 -11.75
CA SER A 247 -19.66 -6.58 -11.20
C SER A 247 -19.61 -7.16 -9.79
N ASP A 248 -20.74 -7.16 -9.10
CA ASP A 248 -20.85 -7.84 -7.80
C ASP A 248 -20.69 -9.36 -7.94
N ALA A 249 -21.09 -9.95 -9.06
CA ALA A 249 -20.86 -11.36 -9.34
C ALA A 249 -19.35 -11.67 -9.45
N ASP A 250 -18.56 -10.79 -10.07
CA ASP A 250 -17.11 -10.96 -10.12
C ASP A 250 -16.50 -10.86 -8.73
N ARG A 251 -16.94 -9.90 -7.90
CA ARG A 251 -16.48 -9.78 -6.51
C ARG A 251 -16.83 -11.01 -5.70
N GLN A 252 -18.02 -11.57 -5.91
CA GLN A 252 -18.46 -12.78 -5.20
C GLN A 252 -17.56 -13.99 -5.52
N ARG A 253 -17.06 -14.13 -6.75
CA ARG A 253 -16.10 -15.20 -7.10
C ARG A 253 -14.83 -15.11 -6.27
N TYR A 254 -14.26 -13.91 -6.09
CA TYR A 254 -13.10 -13.72 -5.21
C TYR A 254 -13.41 -14.12 -3.76
N ILE A 255 -14.59 -13.75 -3.26
CA ILE A 255 -15.03 -14.10 -1.90
C ILE A 255 -15.18 -15.63 -1.77
N ASP A 256 -15.77 -16.29 -2.77
CA ASP A 256 -15.96 -17.73 -2.78
C ASP A 256 -14.61 -18.48 -2.79
N ASP A 257 -13.64 -18.00 -3.58
CA ASP A 257 -12.28 -18.54 -3.61
C ASP A 257 -11.57 -18.35 -2.25
N VAL A 258 -11.69 -17.18 -1.62
CA VAL A 258 -11.18 -16.94 -0.27
C VAL A 258 -11.82 -17.89 0.75
N ARG A 259 -13.13 -18.11 0.65
CA ARG A 259 -13.86 -19.06 1.51
C ARG A 259 -13.39 -20.50 1.29
N SER A 260 -13.03 -20.86 0.04
CA SER A 260 -12.46 -22.18 -0.29
C SER A 260 -11.09 -22.37 0.38
N GLY A 261 -10.32 -21.31 0.62
CA GLY A 261 -9.10 -21.30 1.44
C GLY A 261 -9.35 -21.42 2.95
N GLY A 262 -10.64 -21.45 3.37
CA GLY A 262 -11.06 -21.65 4.76
C GLY A 262 -11.15 -20.40 5.62
N TYR A 263 -10.90 -19.20 5.08
CA TYR A 263 -11.09 -17.96 5.84
C TYR A 263 -12.56 -17.62 5.99
N THR A 264 -13.01 -17.41 7.23
CA THR A 264 -14.43 -17.13 7.58
C THR A 264 -14.66 -15.68 8.05
N GLY A 265 -13.60 -14.92 8.25
CA GLY A 265 -13.66 -13.52 8.66
C GLY A 265 -14.22 -12.58 7.57
N PRO A 266 -14.38 -11.28 7.85
CA PRO A 266 -14.82 -10.29 6.89
C PRO A 266 -13.88 -10.18 5.68
N VAL A 267 -14.44 -10.15 4.46
CA VAL A 267 -13.70 -9.97 3.19
C VAL A 267 -14.27 -8.77 2.45
N LEU A 268 -13.39 -7.90 1.97
CA LEU A 268 -13.71 -6.81 1.05
C LEU A 268 -12.89 -7.02 -0.24
N VAL A 269 -13.54 -7.04 -1.39
CA VAL A 269 -12.88 -6.90 -2.69
C VAL A 269 -12.94 -5.42 -3.07
N ALA A 270 -11.81 -4.74 -2.88
CA ALA A 270 -11.76 -3.29 -2.85
C ALA A 270 -11.98 -2.63 -4.22
N SER A 271 -12.52 -1.44 -4.15
CA SER A 271 -12.56 -0.44 -5.21
C SER A 271 -11.79 0.81 -4.77
N ASP A 272 -11.41 1.63 -5.74
CA ASP A 272 -10.80 2.92 -5.43
C ASP A 272 -11.71 3.74 -4.52
N LEU A 273 -11.10 4.40 -3.53
CA LEU A 273 -11.71 5.23 -2.51
C LEU A 273 -12.51 4.49 -1.43
N ASP A 274 -12.53 3.16 -1.42
CA ASP A 274 -13.09 2.41 -0.30
C ASP A 274 -12.35 2.79 1.00
N ARG A 275 -13.13 3.02 2.07
CA ARG A 275 -12.64 3.37 3.42
C ARG A 275 -12.90 2.22 4.38
N ILE A 276 -11.90 1.89 5.19
CA ILE A 276 -11.96 0.81 6.18
C ILE A 276 -11.52 1.36 7.54
N ASP A 277 -12.47 1.51 8.45
CA ASP A 277 -12.18 1.92 9.83
C ASP A 277 -11.71 0.72 10.67
N LEU A 278 -10.66 0.94 11.45
CA LEU A 278 -10.12 -0.05 12.37
C LEU A 278 -10.67 0.10 13.81
N SER A 279 -11.56 1.05 14.05
CA SER A 279 -12.11 1.38 15.38
C SER A 279 -12.95 0.27 16.04
N GLY A 280 -13.21 -0.86 15.35
CA GLY A 280 -14.10 -1.91 15.84
C GLY A 280 -13.54 -3.33 15.86
N ALA A 281 -12.25 -3.53 15.59
CA ALA A 281 -11.72 -4.85 15.32
C ALA A 281 -10.88 -5.41 16.46
N ARG A 282 -11.48 -5.88 17.53
CA ARG A 282 -11.07 -7.09 18.29
C ARG A 282 -12.26 -7.57 19.13
N ASN A 283 -13.12 -8.41 18.56
CA ASN A 283 -13.78 -9.43 19.35
C ASN A 283 -12.79 -10.59 19.51
N VAL A 284 -11.78 -10.44 20.35
CA VAL A 284 -11.08 -11.59 20.90
C VAL A 284 -12.08 -12.27 21.84
N LYS A 285 -12.67 -13.36 21.39
CA LYS A 285 -13.27 -14.32 22.30
C LYS A 285 -12.10 -14.86 23.15
N GLU A 286 -12.05 -14.40 24.40
CA GLU A 286 -11.35 -15.14 25.45
C GLU A 286 -11.86 -16.60 25.44
N MET A 287 -10.97 -17.55 25.25
CA MET A 287 -11.09 -18.92 25.76
C MET A 287 -9.75 -19.30 26.40
#